data_8c1e87588ccb5f6aeff18cc42dcf73a7
#
_entry.id   8c1e87588ccb5f6aeff18cc42dcf73a7
#
_cell.length_a   1.000
_cell.length_b   1.000
_cell.length_c   1.000
_cell.angle_alpha   90.00
_cell.angle_beta   90.00
_cell.angle_gamma   90.00
#
_symmetry.space_group_name_H-M   'P 1'
#
loop_
_entity.id
_entity.type
_entity.pdbx_description
1 polymer ?
#
loop_
_entity_poly.entity_id
_entity_poly.type
_entity_poly.pdbx_seq_one_letter_code
_entity_poly.pdbx_strand_id
1 'polypeptide(L)'
;MSIYNINLGIGWASSGVEYAQAYRAKVLRELGLKPKFIFMDMFQYENIEHMTKNIGFLDEEIIWLYNYFTDLPIEPTTMSEEQFEKTFTLDFEKKEDRNKVIYTFPNNSYMTAYKTKDLRYIHRVEYVSDGCLIRKDFFTSQRAFTEYYVPHDHKANLYRRCFYNKDGSIGLDEYINDDQSTYRVNEHFFYNKEDFIAYFLKQLHFTKDDVVIEDRNTGMESAIFKSIGEARLGVVIHAEHYNKESTDEDNILWNNYYEYSFSHHQDVSFFLTSTKRQEETLRQQFKTYYDASPNIITIPVGSLKSLKRGERKPFSLMTASRLATEKNIDHLIHAIVKAHDHIDQLVFDIYGQGGEKDHLMQLINDYHANHYIHLKGHQNLDEVFKNYDLYMSASGSEGFGLTLLEAVGSGCALIGYDVPYGNQTFIKNNGYLVDYNPFDSQASISLLTNAIIRYYEEDHPDFHEASYELAKAYLDEEIAKKWKNLLEDQL
;
A
#
# COMPACT_ATOMS: atom_id res chain seq x y z
N MET A 1 -4.84 24.65 11.44
CA MET A 1 -3.98 23.45 11.34
C MET A 1 -4.59 22.53 10.31
N SER A 2 -3.87 22.25 9.25
CA SER A 2 -4.19 21.20 8.28
C SER A 2 -3.16 20.07 8.40
N ILE A 3 -3.57 18.86 8.06
CA ILE A 3 -2.67 17.69 8.05
C ILE A 3 -2.57 17.21 6.62
N TYR A 4 -1.37 17.30 6.07
CA TYR A 4 -1.05 16.85 4.72
C TYR A 4 -0.24 15.56 4.79
N ASN A 5 -0.64 14.55 4.06
CA ASN A 5 0.04 13.26 4.00
C ASN A 5 0.59 13.09 2.59
N ILE A 6 1.91 12.92 2.46
CA ILE A 6 2.58 12.80 1.16
C ILE A 6 2.88 11.33 0.90
N ASN A 7 2.46 10.84 -0.26
CA ASN A 7 2.78 9.52 -0.78
C ASN A 7 3.20 9.63 -2.25
N LEU A 8 4.10 8.76 -2.67
CA LEU A 8 4.50 8.66 -4.07
C LEU A 8 3.30 8.35 -4.96
N GLY A 9 2.59 7.27 -4.70
CA GLY A 9 1.47 6.85 -5.51
C GLY A 9 0.64 5.76 -4.85
N ILE A 10 -0.38 5.32 -5.57
CA ILE A 10 -1.24 4.20 -5.20
C ILE A 10 -1.13 3.12 -6.27
N GLY A 11 -0.79 1.90 -5.88
CA GLY A 11 -0.65 0.79 -6.81
C GLY A 11 -1.97 0.13 -7.19
N TRP A 12 -2.01 -0.61 -8.27
CA TRP A 12 -3.13 -1.48 -8.66
C TRP A 12 -3.54 -2.43 -7.53
N ALA A 13 -2.57 -3.03 -6.84
CA ALA A 13 -2.75 -3.74 -5.60
C ALA A 13 -2.22 -2.84 -4.48
N SER A 14 -3.12 -2.19 -3.75
CA SER A 14 -2.76 -1.33 -2.63
C SER A 14 -1.86 -2.05 -1.65
N SER A 15 -0.78 -1.38 -1.24
CA SER A 15 0.18 -1.91 -0.26
C SER A 15 -0.24 -1.58 1.17
N GLY A 16 0.48 -2.11 2.14
CA GLY A 16 0.26 -1.77 3.55
C GLY A 16 0.35 -0.28 3.85
N VAL A 17 1.10 0.49 3.05
CA VAL A 17 1.26 1.95 3.22
C VAL A 17 -0.05 2.68 2.92
N GLU A 18 -0.69 2.38 1.78
CA GLU A 18 -1.95 3.03 1.41
C GLU A 18 -3.09 2.65 2.37
N TYR A 19 -3.12 1.41 2.84
CA TYR A 19 -4.06 1.02 3.91
C TYR A 19 -3.78 1.74 5.21
N ALA A 20 -2.52 1.89 5.62
CA ALA A 20 -2.13 2.67 6.80
C ALA A 20 -2.58 4.13 6.71
N GLN A 21 -2.45 4.74 5.53
CA GLN A 21 -2.96 6.10 5.27
C GLN A 21 -4.50 6.16 5.36
N ALA A 22 -5.20 5.16 4.83
CA ALA A 22 -6.67 5.10 4.90
C ALA A 22 -7.15 4.93 6.36
N TYR A 23 -6.48 4.12 7.17
CA TYR A 23 -6.73 4.05 8.62
C TYR A 23 -6.50 5.40 9.30
N ARG A 24 -5.39 6.08 8.98
CA ARG A 24 -5.11 7.44 9.48
C ARG A 24 -6.18 8.43 9.06
N ALA A 25 -6.62 8.40 7.81
CA ALA A 25 -7.69 9.26 7.30
C ALA A 25 -8.97 9.11 8.14
N LYS A 26 -9.37 7.86 8.42
CA LYS A 26 -10.52 7.55 9.27
C LYS A 26 -10.37 8.16 10.67
N VAL A 27 -9.24 7.89 11.33
CA VAL A 27 -8.98 8.41 12.69
C VAL A 27 -8.98 9.94 12.72
N LEU A 28 -8.32 10.60 11.77
CA LEU A 28 -8.28 12.06 11.73
C LEU A 28 -9.67 12.69 11.50
N ARG A 29 -10.52 12.05 10.66
CA ARG A 29 -11.93 12.46 10.52
C ARG A 29 -12.73 12.31 11.80
N GLU A 30 -12.56 11.21 12.53
CA GLU A 30 -13.23 10.99 13.83
C GLU A 30 -12.80 12.02 14.88
N LEU A 31 -11.58 12.55 14.78
CA LEU A 31 -11.11 13.69 15.58
C LEU A 31 -11.60 15.05 15.09
N GLY A 32 -12.45 15.10 14.06
CA GLY A 32 -13.00 16.34 13.48
C GLY A 32 -12.02 17.11 12.59
N LEU A 33 -10.92 16.50 12.19
CA LEU A 33 -9.91 17.09 11.31
C LEU A 33 -10.21 16.82 9.83
N LYS A 34 -9.62 17.63 8.96
CA LYS A 34 -9.76 17.51 7.51
C LYS A 34 -8.40 17.20 6.89
N PRO A 35 -7.96 15.92 6.91
CA PRO A 35 -6.68 15.55 6.34
C PRO A 35 -6.67 15.68 4.83
N LYS A 36 -5.50 15.93 4.24
CA LYS A 36 -5.24 15.89 2.81
C LYS A 36 -4.21 14.81 2.51
N PHE A 37 -4.40 14.12 1.39
CA PHE A 37 -3.50 13.07 0.90
C PHE A 37 -2.99 13.46 -0.47
N ILE A 38 -1.68 13.69 -0.54
CA ILE A 38 -0.97 14.17 -1.74
C ILE A 38 -0.35 12.98 -2.43
N PHE A 39 -0.74 12.75 -3.67
CA PHE A 39 -0.17 11.72 -4.53
C PHE A 39 0.67 12.38 -5.64
N MET A 40 1.94 11.97 -5.75
CA MET A 40 2.92 12.62 -6.64
C MET A 40 3.28 11.78 -7.88
N ASP A 41 2.76 10.56 -8.00
CA ASP A 41 3.00 9.71 -9.16
C ASP A 41 1.87 9.73 -10.17
N MET A 42 2.18 9.27 -11.39
CA MET A 42 1.22 9.23 -12.50
C MET A 42 0.37 7.97 -12.45
N PHE A 43 -0.96 8.12 -12.55
CA PHE A 43 -1.92 7.02 -12.65
C PHE A 43 -2.38 6.85 -14.10
N GLN A 44 -2.05 5.71 -14.72
CA GLN A 44 -2.28 5.45 -16.15
C GLN A 44 -3.41 4.45 -16.41
N TYR A 45 -3.80 3.67 -15.42
CA TYR A 45 -4.66 2.50 -15.66
C TYR A 45 -6.11 2.72 -15.30
N GLU A 46 -6.38 3.59 -14.36
CA GLU A 46 -7.71 3.84 -13.84
C GLU A 46 -7.82 5.28 -13.32
N ASN A 47 -9.06 5.78 -13.10
CA ASN A 47 -9.28 7.07 -12.47
C ASN A 47 -8.79 7.04 -11.01
N ILE A 48 -8.02 8.04 -10.60
CA ILE A 48 -7.51 8.16 -9.22
C ILE A 48 -8.64 8.16 -8.19
N GLU A 49 -9.78 8.80 -8.48
CA GLU A 49 -10.98 8.78 -7.63
C GLU A 49 -11.40 7.35 -7.29
N HIS A 50 -11.50 6.50 -8.30
CA HIS A 50 -11.90 5.12 -8.10
C HIS A 50 -10.89 4.34 -7.25
N MET A 51 -9.59 4.55 -7.47
CA MET A 51 -8.53 3.86 -6.72
C MET A 51 -8.53 4.29 -5.24
N THR A 52 -8.60 5.60 -4.97
CA THR A 52 -8.55 6.14 -3.60
C THR A 52 -9.82 5.81 -2.82
N LYS A 53 -10.98 5.91 -3.44
CA LYS A 53 -12.28 5.60 -2.83
C LYS A 53 -12.40 4.12 -2.42
N ASN A 54 -11.85 3.19 -3.22
CA ASN A 54 -11.88 1.76 -2.92
C ASN A 54 -11.15 1.40 -1.63
N ILE A 55 -10.19 2.20 -1.17
CA ILE A 55 -9.47 1.98 0.08
C ILE A 55 -9.92 2.90 1.22
N GLY A 56 -10.91 3.79 0.98
CA GLY A 56 -11.61 4.53 2.02
C GLY A 56 -11.28 6.01 2.14
N PHE A 57 -10.63 6.63 1.15
CA PHE A 57 -10.46 8.07 1.07
C PHE A 57 -11.74 8.76 0.55
N LEU A 58 -11.89 10.04 0.88
CA LEU A 58 -12.92 10.91 0.31
C LEU A 58 -12.30 11.76 -0.81
N ASP A 59 -13.07 12.08 -1.84
CA ASP A 59 -12.56 12.81 -3.02
C ASP A 59 -11.99 14.18 -2.64
N GLU A 60 -12.60 14.87 -1.68
CA GLU A 60 -12.13 16.16 -1.15
C GLU A 60 -10.83 16.06 -0.34
N GLU A 61 -10.39 14.88 0.05
CA GLU A 61 -9.13 14.66 0.76
C GLU A 61 -7.94 14.54 -0.20
N ILE A 62 -8.20 14.27 -1.48
CA ILE A 62 -7.15 13.91 -2.45
C ILE A 62 -6.61 15.16 -3.14
N ILE A 63 -5.30 15.27 -3.18
CA ILE A 63 -4.55 16.19 -4.01
C ILE A 63 -3.62 15.36 -4.90
N TRP A 64 -3.84 15.43 -6.20
CA TRP A 64 -2.99 14.75 -7.18
C TRP A 64 -2.15 15.77 -7.94
N LEU A 65 -0.83 15.61 -7.91
CA LEU A 65 0.14 16.51 -8.53
C LEU A 65 -0.25 16.88 -9.97
N TYR A 66 -0.59 15.88 -10.78
CA TYR A 66 -0.86 16.06 -12.21
C TYR A 66 -2.20 16.75 -12.50
N ASN A 67 -3.16 16.64 -11.58
CA ASN A 67 -4.46 17.33 -11.72
C ASN A 67 -4.47 18.72 -11.05
N TYR A 68 -3.54 18.99 -10.17
CA TYR A 68 -3.51 20.20 -9.35
C TYR A 68 -3.46 21.50 -10.18
N PHE A 69 -2.79 21.46 -11.33
CA PHE A 69 -2.62 22.61 -12.21
C PHE A 69 -3.75 22.76 -13.24
N THR A 70 -4.82 22.01 -13.08
CA THR A 70 -6.05 22.12 -13.88
C THR A 70 -7.21 22.59 -12.98
N ASP A 71 -8.33 22.99 -13.58
CA ASP A 71 -9.56 23.33 -12.86
C ASP A 71 -10.56 22.15 -12.78
N LEU A 72 -10.11 20.94 -13.15
CA LEU A 72 -10.90 19.71 -13.01
C LEU A 72 -10.80 19.19 -11.57
N PRO A 73 -11.93 18.86 -10.93
CA PRO A 73 -11.91 18.23 -9.61
C PRO A 73 -11.50 16.76 -9.68
N ILE A 74 -11.13 16.18 -8.54
CA ILE A 74 -11.10 14.72 -8.38
C ILE A 74 -12.56 14.26 -8.33
N GLU A 75 -12.98 13.48 -9.33
CA GLU A 75 -14.37 13.08 -9.53
C GLU A 75 -14.48 11.74 -10.24
N PRO A 76 -15.62 11.01 -10.09
CA PRO A 76 -15.83 9.76 -10.81
C PRO A 76 -15.93 9.97 -12.32
N THR A 77 -15.65 8.90 -13.05
CA THR A 77 -15.86 8.89 -14.51
C THR A 77 -17.35 8.85 -14.82
N THR A 78 -17.81 9.83 -15.59
CA THR A 78 -19.22 9.97 -16.02
C THR A 78 -19.39 10.19 -17.53
N MET A 79 -18.31 10.13 -18.32
CA MET A 79 -18.38 10.24 -19.78
C MET A 79 -19.19 9.08 -20.36
N SER A 80 -20.41 9.37 -20.83
CA SER A 80 -21.24 8.36 -21.48
C SER A 80 -20.82 8.09 -22.91
N GLU A 81 -21.18 6.92 -23.44
CA GLU A 81 -20.93 6.54 -24.82
C GLU A 81 -21.58 7.52 -25.82
N GLU A 82 -22.82 7.95 -25.52
CA GLU A 82 -23.53 8.95 -26.33
C GLU A 82 -22.81 10.32 -26.35
N GLN A 83 -22.30 10.77 -25.21
CA GLN A 83 -21.52 12.01 -25.13
C GLN A 83 -20.22 11.91 -25.93
N PHE A 84 -19.54 10.76 -25.84
CA PHE A 84 -18.33 10.54 -26.59
C PHE A 84 -18.59 10.50 -28.11
N GLU A 85 -19.62 9.79 -28.57
CA GLU A 85 -20.00 9.70 -29.98
C GLU A 85 -20.37 11.06 -30.57
N LYS A 86 -20.94 11.98 -29.80
CA LYS A 86 -21.21 13.36 -30.24
C LYS A 86 -19.95 14.17 -30.61
N THR A 87 -18.76 13.69 -30.22
CA THR A 87 -17.49 14.33 -30.58
C THR A 87 -17.02 13.93 -31.96
N PHE A 88 -17.64 12.94 -32.61
CA PHE A 88 -17.23 12.44 -33.93
C PHE A 88 -17.75 13.35 -35.06
N THR A 89 -16.89 13.54 -36.03
CA THR A 89 -17.19 14.32 -37.24
C THR A 89 -17.28 13.46 -38.50
N LEU A 90 -16.92 12.17 -38.41
CA LEU A 90 -16.91 11.20 -39.50
C LEU A 90 -17.92 10.09 -39.19
N ASP A 91 -18.45 9.48 -40.24
CA ASP A 91 -19.23 8.25 -40.14
C ASP A 91 -18.34 7.13 -39.57
N PHE A 92 -18.94 6.23 -38.80
CA PHE A 92 -18.23 5.14 -38.16
C PHE A 92 -19.07 3.85 -38.13
N GLU A 93 -18.35 2.73 -38.15
CA GLU A 93 -18.93 1.42 -37.78
C GLU A 93 -18.62 1.13 -36.30
N LYS A 94 -19.60 0.60 -35.58
CA LYS A 94 -19.50 0.34 -34.16
C LYS A 94 -19.61 -1.16 -33.88
N LYS A 95 -18.68 -1.67 -33.05
CA LYS A 95 -18.70 -3.04 -32.54
C LYS A 95 -18.50 -3.06 -31.04
N GLU A 96 -19.43 -3.64 -30.31
CA GLU A 96 -19.29 -3.87 -28.88
C GLU A 96 -18.60 -5.22 -28.59
N ASP A 97 -17.70 -5.23 -27.59
CA ASP A 97 -16.99 -6.40 -27.14
C ASP A 97 -16.76 -6.32 -25.62
N ARG A 98 -17.59 -7.01 -24.83
CA ARG A 98 -17.53 -7.07 -23.36
C ARG A 98 -17.43 -5.67 -22.71
N ASN A 99 -16.23 -5.28 -22.30
CA ASN A 99 -15.95 -4.01 -21.58
C ASN A 99 -15.39 -2.91 -22.49
N LYS A 100 -15.47 -3.06 -23.81
CA LYS A 100 -14.98 -2.07 -24.76
C LYS A 100 -15.89 -1.91 -25.95
N VAL A 101 -15.78 -0.77 -26.62
CA VAL A 101 -16.45 -0.47 -27.89
C VAL A 101 -15.39 -0.10 -28.89
N ILE A 102 -15.46 -0.68 -30.09
CA ILE A 102 -14.54 -0.39 -31.19
C ILE A 102 -15.30 0.42 -32.23
N TYR A 103 -14.77 1.58 -32.59
CA TYR A 103 -15.25 2.45 -33.64
C TYR A 103 -14.27 2.43 -34.80
N THR A 104 -14.72 2.02 -35.97
CA THR A 104 -13.90 1.95 -37.22
C THR A 104 -14.33 3.05 -38.17
N PHE A 105 -13.37 3.75 -38.76
CA PHE A 105 -13.58 4.87 -39.69
C PHE A 105 -13.17 4.52 -41.12
N PRO A 106 -13.73 5.22 -42.13
CA PRO A 106 -13.45 4.92 -43.56
C PRO A 106 -11.98 5.01 -43.98
N ASN A 107 -11.16 5.73 -43.24
CA ASN A 107 -9.71 5.90 -43.48
C ASN A 107 -8.83 4.82 -42.82
N ASN A 108 -9.40 3.66 -42.47
CA ASN A 108 -8.73 2.57 -41.77
C ASN A 108 -8.19 2.92 -40.35
N SER A 109 -8.55 4.08 -39.80
CA SER A 109 -8.30 4.34 -38.38
C SER A 109 -9.40 3.72 -37.51
N TYR A 110 -9.07 3.41 -36.29
CA TYR A 110 -10.05 2.94 -35.35
C TYR A 110 -9.77 3.47 -33.92
N MET A 111 -10.81 3.51 -33.11
CA MET A 111 -10.75 3.84 -31.71
C MET A 111 -11.25 2.66 -30.87
N THR A 112 -10.58 2.39 -29.78
CA THR A 112 -11.06 1.43 -28.78
C THR A 112 -11.39 2.17 -27.49
N ALA A 113 -12.68 2.29 -27.18
CA ALA A 113 -13.17 2.91 -25.96
C ALA A 113 -13.37 1.84 -24.88
N TYR A 114 -12.68 1.97 -23.75
CA TYR A 114 -12.77 1.07 -22.62
C TYR A 114 -13.76 1.60 -21.59
N LYS A 115 -14.70 0.75 -21.18
CA LYS A 115 -15.72 1.08 -20.21
C LYS A 115 -15.21 0.87 -18.77
N THR A 116 -15.78 1.62 -17.84
CA THR A 116 -15.59 1.40 -16.38
C THR A 116 -16.00 -0.02 -15.97
N LYS A 117 -15.59 -0.47 -14.79
CA LYS A 117 -15.91 -1.84 -14.29
C LYS A 117 -17.42 -2.13 -14.26
N ASP A 118 -18.23 -1.11 -14.01
CA ASP A 118 -19.70 -1.21 -14.02
C ASP A 118 -20.32 -1.10 -15.44
N LEU A 119 -19.47 -0.98 -16.47
CA LEU A 119 -19.80 -0.93 -17.89
C LEU A 119 -20.67 0.27 -18.32
N ARG A 120 -20.80 1.30 -17.48
CA ARG A 120 -21.69 2.44 -17.77
C ARG A 120 -21.01 3.60 -18.50
N TYR A 121 -19.73 3.82 -18.26
CA TYR A 121 -19.02 5.00 -18.72
C TYR A 121 -17.72 4.65 -19.42
N ILE A 122 -17.23 5.53 -20.27
CA ILE A 122 -15.94 5.41 -20.95
C ILE A 122 -14.88 6.10 -20.08
N HIS A 123 -13.87 5.34 -19.64
CA HIS A 123 -12.77 5.90 -18.86
C HIS A 123 -11.52 6.16 -19.69
N ARG A 124 -11.33 5.44 -20.81
CA ARG A 124 -10.15 5.56 -21.68
C ARG A 124 -10.50 5.22 -23.11
N VAL A 125 -9.89 5.96 -24.05
CA VAL A 125 -10.00 5.70 -25.49
C VAL A 125 -8.61 5.65 -26.11
N GLU A 126 -8.33 4.59 -26.85
CA GLU A 126 -7.11 4.39 -27.64
C GLU A 126 -7.38 4.67 -29.12
N TYR A 127 -6.56 5.51 -29.73
CA TYR A 127 -6.64 5.91 -31.15
C TYR A 127 -5.52 5.23 -31.92
N VAL A 128 -5.89 4.46 -32.93
CA VAL A 128 -4.96 3.74 -33.81
C VAL A 128 -5.13 4.21 -35.25
N SER A 129 -4.03 4.57 -35.88
CA SER A 129 -3.96 4.91 -37.30
C SER A 129 -2.88 4.07 -37.97
N ASP A 130 -3.19 3.48 -39.13
CA ASP A 130 -2.28 2.59 -39.87
C ASP A 130 -1.65 1.49 -39.01
N GLY A 131 -2.43 0.93 -38.08
CA GLY A 131 -1.98 -0.10 -37.16
C GLY A 131 -1.11 0.38 -36.00
N CYS A 132 -0.84 1.69 -35.86
CA CYS A 132 -0.03 2.29 -34.84
C CYS A 132 -0.88 3.04 -33.80
N LEU A 133 -0.67 2.78 -32.54
CA LEU A 133 -1.24 3.59 -31.44
C LEU A 133 -0.59 4.98 -31.48
N ILE A 134 -1.41 6.02 -31.60
CA ILE A 134 -0.95 7.40 -31.69
C ILE A 134 -1.38 8.27 -30.51
N ARG A 135 -2.48 7.89 -29.84
CA ARG A 135 -3.04 8.68 -28.74
C ARG A 135 -3.89 7.82 -27.80
N LYS A 136 -3.91 8.18 -26.50
CA LYS A 136 -4.91 7.73 -25.52
C LYS A 136 -5.52 8.94 -24.84
N ASP A 137 -6.84 8.99 -24.78
CA ASP A 137 -7.58 9.97 -24.00
C ASP A 137 -8.13 9.32 -22.75
N PHE A 138 -8.07 10.03 -21.62
CA PHE A 138 -8.60 9.60 -20.33
C PHE A 138 -9.69 10.56 -19.86
N PHE A 139 -10.78 10.01 -19.34
CA PHE A 139 -12.00 10.76 -19.06
C PHE A 139 -12.44 10.65 -17.60
N THR A 140 -12.89 11.77 -17.05
CA THR A 140 -13.77 11.88 -15.89
C THR A 140 -15.18 12.30 -16.40
N SER A 141 -15.70 13.46 -16.04
CA SER A 141 -16.89 14.04 -16.68
C SER A 141 -16.62 14.56 -18.10
N GLN A 142 -15.36 14.85 -18.38
CA GLN A 142 -14.82 15.23 -19.69
C GLN A 142 -13.40 14.68 -19.87
N ARG A 143 -12.71 15.04 -20.95
CA ARG A 143 -11.33 14.61 -21.16
C ARG A 143 -10.42 15.28 -20.13
N ALA A 144 -9.85 14.47 -19.25
CA ALA A 144 -8.96 14.93 -18.19
C ALA A 144 -7.53 15.10 -18.66
N PHE A 145 -7.00 14.08 -19.37
CA PHE A 145 -5.66 14.15 -19.96
C PHE A 145 -5.54 13.26 -21.19
N THR A 146 -4.50 13.52 -21.98
CA THR A 146 -4.16 12.77 -23.18
C THR A 146 -2.70 12.34 -23.16
N GLU A 147 -2.43 11.11 -23.55
CA GLU A 147 -1.10 10.58 -23.87
C GLU A 147 -0.91 10.52 -25.38
N TYR A 148 0.22 11.03 -25.87
CA TYR A 148 0.60 11.00 -27.27
C TYR A 148 1.77 10.05 -27.48
N TYR A 149 1.67 9.23 -28.53
CA TYR A 149 2.62 8.19 -28.85
C TYR A 149 3.23 8.40 -30.26
N VAL A 150 4.49 8.03 -30.38
CA VAL A 150 5.19 7.97 -31.68
C VAL A 150 5.66 6.53 -31.92
N PRO A 151 5.44 5.96 -33.11
CA PRO A 151 5.99 4.66 -33.48
C PRO A 151 7.52 4.71 -33.55
N HIS A 152 8.19 3.83 -32.84
CA HIS A 152 9.64 3.63 -32.89
C HIS A 152 9.94 2.16 -32.60
N ASP A 153 10.74 1.48 -33.45
CA ASP A 153 11.13 0.08 -33.29
C ASP A 153 9.96 -0.87 -33.04
N HIS A 154 8.88 -0.73 -33.82
CA HIS A 154 7.62 -1.51 -33.68
C HIS A 154 6.90 -1.36 -32.34
N LYS A 155 7.22 -0.31 -31.56
CA LYS A 155 6.56 0.02 -30.28
C LYS A 155 5.94 1.41 -30.35
N ALA A 156 4.89 1.62 -29.60
CA ALA A 156 4.30 2.93 -29.39
C ALA A 156 5.00 3.59 -28.18
N ASN A 157 5.91 4.53 -28.46
CA ASN A 157 6.65 5.24 -27.40
C ASN A 157 5.89 6.48 -27.00
N LEU A 158 5.57 6.57 -25.71
CA LEU A 158 4.95 7.74 -25.11
C LEU A 158 5.97 8.89 -25.08
N TYR A 159 5.60 10.05 -25.66
CA TYR A 159 6.48 11.21 -25.70
C TYR A 159 5.89 12.48 -25.08
N ARG A 160 4.57 12.51 -24.82
CA ARG A 160 3.90 13.69 -24.25
C ARG A 160 2.63 13.32 -23.53
N ARG A 161 2.35 14.01 -22.41
CA ARG A 161 1.06 14.05 -21.73
C ARG A 161 0.56 15.47 -21.60
N CYS A 162 -0.72 15.70 -21.86
CA CYS A 162 -1.38 16.99 -21.69
C CYS A 162 -2.55 16.83 -20.73
N PHE A 163 -2.58 17.62 -19.67
CA PHE A 163 -3.70 17.70 -18.74
C PHE A 163 -4.52 18.96 -19.01
N TYR A 164 -5.82 18.81 -19.04
CA TYR A 164 -6.72 19.85 -19.54
C TYR A 164 -7.54 20.54 -18.47
N ASN A 165 -7.83 21.81 -18.67
CA ASN A 165 -8.86 22.58 -18.01
C ASN A 165 -10.23 22.25 -18.61
N LYS A 166 -11.30 22.72 -17.94
CA LYS A 166 -12.70 22.55 -18.41
C LYS A 166 -12.95 23.16 -19.79
N ASP A 167 -12.26 24.24 -20.12
CA ASP A 167 -12.33 24.89 -21.42
C ASP A 167 -11.50 24.22 -22.52
N GLY A 168 -10.79 23.14 -22.19
CA GLY A 168 -9.92 22.41 -23.09
C GLY A 168 -8.51 23.00 -23.25
N SER A 169 -8.18 24.08 -22.58
CA SER A 169 -6.80 24.58 -22.50
C SER A 169 -5.92 23.65 -21.68
N ILE A 170 -4.60 23.72 -21.87
CA ILE A 170 -3.64 22.85 -21.19
C ILE A 170 -3.21 23.53 -19.88
N GLY A 171 -3.50 22.87 -18.75
CA GLY A 171 -3.03 23.29 -17.43
C GLY A 171 -1.62 22.76 -17.10
N LEU A 172 -1.33 21.53 -17.49
CA LEU A 172 -0.02 20.90 -17.34
C LEU A 172 0.36 20.15 -18.60
N ASP A 173 1.61 20.29 -19.03
CA ASP A 173 2.19 19.63 -20.20
C ASP A 173 3.47 18.91 -19.78
N GLU A 174 3.55 17.59 -20.00
CA GLU A 174 4.71 16.74 -19.72
C GLU A 174 5.30 16.25 -21.03
N TYR A 175 6.59 16.49 -21.26
CA TYR A 175 7.36 15.95 -22.37
C TYR A 175 8.27 14.85 -21.84
N ILE A 176 8.19 13.67 -22.45
CA ILE A 176 8.84 12.45 -21.98
C ILE A 176 9.89 12.04 -23.01
N ASN A 177 11.12 11.85 -22.55
CA ASN A 177 12.23 11.36 -23.34
C ASN A 177 12.94 10.27 -22.52
N ASP A 178 12.63 9.01 -22.84
CA ASP A 178 13.04 7.83 -22.07
C ASP A 178 12.69 7.96 -20.58
N ASP A 179 13.69 7.97 -19.71
CA ASP A 179 13.51 8.06 -18.25
C ASP A 179 13.44 9.51 -17.72
N GLN A 180 13.49 10.51 -18.61
CA GLN A 180 13.47 11.92 -18.22
C GLN A 180 12.19 12.60 -18.70
N SER A 181 11.62 13.41 -17.82
CA SER A 181 10.47 14.25 -18.14
C SER A 181 10.77 15.72 -17.92
N THR A 182 10.27 16.55 -18.83
CA THR A 182 10.22 18.01 -18.70
C THR A 182 8.76 18.43 -18.53
N TYR A 183 8.50 19.33 -17.61
CA TYR A 183 7.15 19.78 -17.30
C TYR A 183 6.96 21.25 -17.62
N ARG A 184 5.78 21.62 -18.09
CA ARG A 184 5.37 23.02 -18.31
C ARG A 184 4.04 23.30 -17.63
N VAL A 185 4.04 24.29 -16.75
CA VAL A 185 2.83 24.85 -16.14
C VAL A 185 2.82 26.34 -16.45
N ASN A 186 1.86 26.79 -17.24
CA ASN A 186 1.82 28.17 -17.75
C ASN A 186 3.16 28.58 -18.40
N GLU A 187 3.83 29.58 -17.86
CA GLU A 187 5.12 30.11 -18.31
C GLU A 187 6.35 29.42 -17.67
N HIS A 188 6.13 28.51 -16.68
CA HIS A 188 7.19 27.84 -15.95
C HIS A 188 7.55 26.51 -16.61
N PHE A 189 8.88 26.28 -16.73
CA PHE A 189 9.45 25.02 -17.25
C PHE A 189 10.32 24.37 -16.18
N PHE A 190 10.17 23.04 -16.04
CA PHE A 190 10.94 22.21 -15.10
C PHE A 190 11.59 21.07 -15.86
N TYR A 191 12.90 20.93 -15.74
CA TYR A 191 13.71 19.97 -16.51
C TYR A 191 13.85 18.61 -15.80
N ASN A 192 13.27 18.46 -14.61
CA ASN A 192 13.22 17.22 -13.85
C ASN A 192 12.00 17.21 -12.94
N LYS A 193 11.65 16.01 -12.44
CA LYS A 193 10.49 15.81 -11.58
C LYS A 193 10.65 16.45 -10.20
N GLU A 194 11.88 16.50 -9.66
CA GLU A 194 12.16 17.09 -8.34
C GLU A 194 11.82 18.58 -8.28
N ASP A 195 12.29 19.37 -9.26
CA ASP A 195 12.00 20.80 -9.36
C ASP A 195 10.50 21.06 -9.56
N PHE A 196 9.84 20.22 -10.36
CA PHE A 196 8.38 20.30 -10.56
C PHE A 196 7.62 20.02 -9.27
N ILE A 197 7.99 19.00 -8.52
CA ILE A 197 7.40 18.70 -7.20
C ILE A 197 7.67 19.84 -6.21
N ALA A 198 8.89 20.36 -6.16
CA ALA A 198 9.22 21.48 -5.30
C ALA A 198 8.36 22.72 -5.61
N TYR A 199 8.11 23.01 -6.89
CA TYR A 199 7.21 24.07 -7.30
C TYR A 199 5.77 23.79 -6.85
N PHE A 200 5.26 22.60 -7.10
CA PHE A 200 3.92 22.18 -6.68
C PHE A 200 3.71 22.33 -5.18
N LEU A 201 4.64 21.79 -4.37
CA LEU A 201 4.53 21.86 -2.91
C LEU A 201 4.51 23.31 -2.39
N LYS A 202 5.28 24.21 -3.01
CA LYS A 202 5.25 25.65 -2.68
C LYS A 202 3.89 26.30 -2.99
N GLN A 203 3.14 25.83 -4.00
CA GLN A 203 1.80 26.33 -4.29
C GLN A 203 0.75 25.91 -3.25
N LEU A 204 1.03 24.93 -2.41
CA LEU A 204 0.14 24.54 -1.32
C LEU A 204 0.20 25.49 -0.13
N HIS A 205 1.18 26.41 -0.08
CA HIS A 205 1.32 27.48 0.90
C HIS A 205 1.24 26.98 2.35
N PHE A 206 2.01 25.95 2.66
CA PHE A 206 2.08 25.41 4.01
C PHE A 206 2.47 26.50 5.03
N THR A 207 1.87 26.43 6.21
CA THR A 207 2.12 27.36 7.31
C THR A 207 2.72 26.65 8.51
N LYS A 208 3.27 27.40 9.47
CA LYS A 208 3.81 26.84 10.72
C LYS A 208 2.77 26.05 11.55
N ASP A 209 1.48 26.30 11.31
CA ASP A 209 0.41 25.58 11.98
C ASP A 209 0.02 24.28 11.30
N ASP A 210 0.62 23.97 10.16
CA ASP A 210 0.35 22.74 9.41
C ASP A 210 1.34 21.65 9.75
N VAL A 211 0.88 20.40 9.60
CA VAL A 211 1.69 19.19 9.75
C VAL A 211 1.75 18.49 8.40
N VAL A 212 2.96 18.24 7.93
CA VAL A 212 3.22 17.46 6.71
C VAL A 212 3.78 16.12 7.13
N ILE A 213 3.10 15.05 6.79
CA ILE A 213 3.50 13.67 7.10
C ILE A 213 3.94 12.98 5.83
N GLU A 214 5.18 12.57 5.81
CA GLU A 214 5.80 11.83 4.73
C GLU A 214 5.67 10.33 4.96
N ASP A 215 5.01 9.62 4.02
CA ASP A 215 4.80 8.17 4.12
C ASP A 215 5.72 7.37 3.18
N ARG A 216 5.77 7.73 1.91
CA ARG A 216 6.60 7.09 0.88
C ARG A 216 6.92 8.11 -0.20
N ASN A 217 8.20 8.32 -0.45
CA ASN A 217 8.65 9.43 -1.28
C ASN A 217 10.01 9.21 -1.96
N THR A 218 10.40 7.99 -2.18
CA THR A 218 11.72 7.64 -2.76
C THR A 218 12.14 8.57 -3.89
N GLY A 219 13.26 9.27 -3.70
CA GLY A 219 13.83 10.20 -4.67
C GLY A 219 13.16 11.59 -4.72
N MET A 220 12.31 11.92 -3.75
CA MET A 220 11.60 13.21 -3.68
C MET A 220 11.80 13.95 -2.36
N GLU A 221 12.51 13.35 -1.43
CA GLU A 221 12.76 13.83 -0.07
C GLU A 221 13.34 15.25 -0.09
N SER A 222 14.35 15.48 -0.93
CA SER A 222 14.97 16.80 -1.09
C SER A 222 13.98 17.88 -1.52
N ALA A 223 13.05 17.56 -2.42
CA ALA A 223 11.99 18.48 -2.84
C ALA A 223 11.02 18.79 -1.69
N ILE A 224 10.65 17.79 -0.89
CA ILE A 224 9.76 17.95 0.26
C ILE A 224 10.43 18.85 1.31
N PHE A 225 11.61 18.49 1.77
CA PHE A 225 12.34 19.20 2.81
C PHE A 225 12.59 20.67 2.48
N LYS A 226 12.90 20.98 1.20
CA LYS A 226 13.11 22.35 0.72
C LYS A 226 11.82 23.16 0.50
N SER A 227 10.64 22.53 0.51
CA SER A 227 9.42 23.17 0.00
C SER A 227 8.30 23.30 1.02
N ILE A 228 8.38 22.63 2.16
CA ILE A 228 7.34 22.69 3.22
C ILE A 228 7.43 23.95 4.09
N GLY A 229 8.47 24.77 3.93
CA GLY A 229 8.64 26.04 4.68
C GLY A 229 8.73 25.83 6.19
N GLU A 230 7.86 26.51 6.95
CA GLU A 230 7.83 26.42 8.42
C GLU A 230 6.90 25.32 8.94
N ALA A 231 6.25 24.52 8.07
CA ALA A 231 5.39 23.43 8.50
C ALA A 231 6.18 22.35 9.22
N ARG A 232 5.53 21.65 10.14
CA ARG A 232 6.16 20.58 10.92
C ARG A 232 6.20 19.30 10.10
N LEU A 233 7.40 18.74 9.89
CA LEU A 233 7.60 17.50 9.15
C LEU A 233 7.56 16.28 10.07
N GLY A 234 6.66 15.35 9.80
CA GLY A 234 6.67 14.01 10.36
C GLY A 234 7.05 12.98 9.29
N VAL A 235 7.82 11.96 9.66
CA VAL A 235 8.24 10.87 8.77
C VAL A 235 7.75 9.55 9.34
N VAL A 236 7.03 8.74 8.54
CA VAL A 236 6.49 7.44 8.94
C VAL A 236 7.39 6.30 8.49
N ILE A 237 7.78 5.44 9.41
CA ILE A 237 8.61 4.27 9.15
C ILE A 237 7.73 3.03 9.00
N HIS A 238 7.41 2.67 7.75
CA HIS A 238 6.49 1.57 7.43
C HIS A 238 7.13 0.19 7.34
N ALA A 239 8.43 0.12 7.09
CA ALA A 239 9.17 -1.11 6.82
C ALA A 239 10.40 -1.22 7.72
N GLU A 240 11.18 -2.27 7.53
CA GLU A 240 12.50 -2.38 8.12
C GLU A 240 13.39 -1.25 7.63
N HIS A 241 13.97 -0.51 8.55
CA HIS A 241 14.61 0.78 8.25
C HIS A 241 16.13 0.69 8.05
N TYR A 242 16.71 -0.50 8.18
CA TYR A 242 18.14 -0.76 7.97
C TYR A 242 18.38 -2.20 7.54
N ASN A 243 19.57 -2.49 7.02
CA ASN A 243 20.01 -3.84 6.69
C ASN A 243 20.89 -4.38 7.83
N LYS A 244 20.38 -5.39 8.55
CA LYS A 244 21.05 -5.97 9.71
C LYS A 244 22.39 -6.65 9.33
N GLU A 245 22.44 -7.31 8.17
CA GLU A 245 23.63 -8.06 7.72
C GLU A 245 24.76 -7.14 7.26
N SER A 246 24.43 -5.91 6.88
CA SER A 246 25.39 -4.87 6.45
C SER A 246 25.57 -3.76 7.49
N THR A 247 25.31 -4.06 8.76
CA THR A 247 25.41 -3.11 9.88
C THR A 247 26.34 -3.70 10.93
N ASP A 248 27.32 -2.89 11.39
CA ASP A 248 28.32 -3.22 12.42
C ASP A 248 28.39 -2.12 13.50
N GLU A 249 29.41 -2.13 14.36
CA GLU A 249 29.57 -1.15 15.45
C GLU A 249 29.84 0.28 14.94
N ASP A 250 30.45 0.42 13.78
CA ASP A 250 30.88 1.70 13.21
C ASP A 250 29.97 2.21 12.11
N ASN A 251 29.27 1.31 11.40
CA ASN A 251 28.52 1.63 10.20
C ASN A 251 27.13 1.01 10.20
N ILE A 252 26.14 1.74 9.71
CA ILE A 252 24.80 1.26 9.47
C ILE A 252 24.41 1.49 8.01
N LEU A 253 23.86 0.43 7.37
CA LEU A 253 23.26 0.57 6.06
C LEU A 253 21.75 0.84 6.24
N TRP A 254 21.38 2.10 6.15
CA TRP A 254 19.98 2.48 6.17
C TRP A 254 19.24 1.99 4.93
N ASN A 255 17.97 1.73 5.07
CA ASN A 255 17.11 1.49 3.92
C ASN A 255 16.95 2.81 3.13
N ASN A 256 17.08 2.72 1.81
CA ASN A 256 17.03 3.87 0.88
C ASN A 256 15.75 4.71 1.03
N TYR A 257 14.65 4.11 1.54
CA TYR A 257 13.42 4.84 1.81
C TYR A 257 13.52 5.87 2.94
N TYR A 258 14.54 5.78 3.81
CA TYR A 258 14.64 6.59 5.02
C TYR A 258 16.00 7.27 5.19
N GLU A 259 17.00 6.88 4.41
CA GLU A 259 18.39 7.36 4.56
C GLU A 259 18.46 8.87 4.53
N TYR A 260 17.77 9.51 3.57
CA TYR A 260 17.75 10.97 3.47
C TYR A 260 17.14 11.61 4.72
N SER A 261 15.96 11.17 5.13
CA SER A 261 15.27 11.71 6.30
C SER A 261 16.03 11.46 7.60
N PHE A 262 16.77 10.35 7.72
CA PHE A 262 17.61 10.07 8.88
C PHE A 262 18.86 10.94 8.91
N SER A 263 19.51 11.15 7.78
CA SER A 263 20.67 12.04 7.68
C SER A 263 20.31 13.52 7.90
N HIS A 264 19.07 13.91 7.64
CA HIS A 264 18.52 15.25 7.85
C HIS A 264 17.54 15.31 9.06
N HIS A 265 17.74 14.44 10.04
CA HIS A 265 16.83 14.31 11.20
C HIS A 265 16.61 15.61 11.98
N GLN A 266 17.50 16.57 11.85
CA GLN A 266 17.37 17.90 12.49
C GLN A 266 16.23 18.74 11.91
N ASP A 267 15.82 18.47 10.67
CA ASP A 267 14.73 19.15 9.97
C ASP A 267 13.40 18.39 10.16
N VAL A 268 13.42 17.23 10.85
CA VAL A 268 12.25 16.40 11.11
C VAL A 268 11.70 16.68 12.51
N SER A 269 10.44 17.08 12.62
CA SER A 269 9.79 17.37 13.90
C SER A 269 9.53 16.11 14.71
N PHE A 270 9.18 15.00 14.03
CA PHE A 270 8.97 13.69 14.66
C PHE A 270 9.05 12.55 13.65
N PHE A 271 9.50 11.40 14.11
CA PHE A 271 9.41 10.12 13.39
C PHE A 271 8.29 9.29 13.98
N LEU A 272 7.51 8.62 13.13
CA LEU A 272 6.46 7.70 13.53
C LEU A 272 6.88 6.25 13.23
N THR A 273 6.88 5.41 14.24
CA THR A 273 7.05 3.97 14.10
C THR A 273 5.74 3.25 14.39
N SER A 274 5.54 2.10 13.78
CA SER A 274 4.31 1.32 13.95
C SER A 274 4.32 0.48 15.24
N THR A 275 5.50 0.18 15.76
CA THR A 275 5.68 -0.70 16.92
C THR A 275 6.69 -0.12 17.92
N LYS A 276 6.49 -0.44 19.20
CA LYS A 276 7.43 -0.01 20.26
C LYS A 276 8.82 -0.59 20.04
N ARG A 277 8.90 -1.81 19.55
CA ARG A 277 10.18 -2.46 19.23
C ARG A 277 10.97 -1.71 18.18
N GLN A 278 10.30 -1.22 17.13
CA GLN A 278 10.95 -0.41 16.10
C GLN A 278 11.40 0.95 16.64
N GLU A 279 10.59 1.60 17.48
CA GLU A 279 10.98 2.84 18.17
C GLU A 279 12.26 2.65 18.99
N GLU A 280 12.32 1.61 19.81
CA GLU A 280 13.47 1.31 20.68
C GLU A 280 14.75 1.07 19.85
N THR A 281 14.63 0.26 18.80
CA THR A 281 15.74 -0.03 17.89
C THR A 281 16.23 1.24 17.20
N LEU A 282 15.32 2.03 16.64
CA LEU A 282 15.66 3.27 15.93
C LEU A 282 16.29 4.32 16.86
N ARG A 283 15.78 4.48 18.11
CA ARG A 283 16.39 5.36 19.12
C ARG A 283 17.82 4.97 19.42
N GLN A 284 18.08 3.68 19.63
CA GLN A 284 19.43 3.20 19.90
C GLN A 284 20.36 3.48 18.71
N GLN A 285 19.89 3.25 17.50
CA GLN A 285 20.67 3.49 16.28
C GLN A 285 20.96 4.96 16.07
N PHE A 286 20.02 5.88 16.27
CA PHE A 286 20.29 7.32 16.23
C PHE A 286 21.34 7.72 17.26
N LYS A 287 21.27 7.15 18.46
CA LYS A 287 22.28 7.43 19.48
C LYS A 287 23.66 6.90 19.10
N THR A 288 23.72 5.70 18.51
CA THR A 288 24.99 5.07 18.12
C THR A 288 25.65 5.76 16.92
N TYR A 289 24.90 5.99 15.85
CA TYR A 289 25.49 6.40 14.56
C TYR A 289 25.45 7.91 14.29
N TYR A 290 24.57 8.65 14.97
CA TYR A 290 24.45 10.11 14.81
C TYR A 290 24.68 10.89 16.11
N ASP A 291 24.88 10.24 17.25
CA ASP A 291 24.88 10.85 18.61
C ASP A 291 23.65 11.78 18.81
N ALA A 292 22.52 11.37 18.29
CA ALA A 292 21.29 12.15 18.24
C ALA A 292 20.16 11.48 19.02
N SER A 293 19.16 12.28 19.41
CA SER A 293 17.94 11.81 20.10
C SER A 293 16.72 12.50 19.53
N PRO A 294 16.34 12.20 18.27
CA PRO A 294 15.17 12.81 17.66
C PRO A 294 13.88 12.37 18.36
N ASN A 295 12.81 13.13 18.13
CA ASN A 295 11.48 12.76 18.63
C ASN A 295 10.94 11.57 17.83
N ILE A 296 10.89 10.38 18.45
CA ILE A 296 10.37 9.16 17.83
C ILE A 296 9.16 8.71 18.64
N ILE A 297 8.03 8.50 17.98
CA ILE A 297 6.74 8.20 18.60
C ILE A 297 6.14 6.94 17.98
N THR A 298 5.62 6.04 18.82
CA THR A 298 4.91 4.85 18.34
C THR A 298 3.43 5.10 18.21
N ILE A 299 2.94 5.14 16.96
CA ILE A 299 1.51 5.09 16.63
C ILE A 299 1.28 3.96 15.63
N PRO A 300 0.55 2.91 16.01
CA PRO A 300 0.19 1.81 15.11
C PRO A 300 -0.46 2.30 13.82
N VAL A 301 -0.04 1.71 12.70
CA VAL A 301 -0.57 2.06 11.35
C VAL A 301 -1.91 1.42 11.05
N GLY A 302 -2.47 0.64 11.98
CA GLY A 302 -3.78 0.03 11.88
C GLY A 302 -4.48 0.02 13.23
N SER A 303 -5.79 -0.13 13.20
CA SER A 303 -6.64 -0.19 14.38
C SER A 303 -7.79 -1.18 14.18
N LEU A 304 -8.44 -1.56 15.27
CA LEU A 304 -9.58 -2.46 15.30
C LEU A 304 -10.83 -1.69 15.69
N LYS A 305 -11.89 -1.81 14.90
CA LYS A 305 -13.20 -1.25 15.23
C LYS A 305 -13.78 -1.88 16.50
N SER A 306 -13.59 -3.19 16.64
CA SER A 306 -14.06 -3.99 17.80
C SER A 306 -13.36 -5.34 17.82
N LEU A 307 -13.35 -5.98 18.97
CA LEU A 307 -12.94 -7.38 19.08
C LEU A 307 -14.01 -8.29 18.49
N LYS A 308 -13.61 -9.30 17.72
CA LYS A 308 -14.51 -10.20 17.01
C LYS A 308 -14.52 -11.58 17.66
N ARG A 309 -15.54 -11.85 18.45
CA ARG A 309 -15.74 -13.16 19.05
C ARG A 309 -16.55 -14.06 18.13
N GLY A 310 -16.19 -15.36 18.07
CA GLY A 310 -16.86 -16.35 17.25
C GLY A 310 -16.64 -17.76 17.77
N GLU A 311 -17.32 -18.73 17.16
CA GLU A 311 -17.12 -20.15 17.43
C GLU A 311 -16.00 -20.66 16.51
N ARG A 312 -14.85 -20.99 17.10
CA ARG A 312 -13.68 -21.49 16.39
C ARG A 312 -13.82 -22.95 16.02
N LYS A 313 -13.37 -23.28 14.84
CA LYS A 313 -13.25 -24.69 14.44
C LYS A 313 -11.97 -25.25 15.05
N PRO A 314 -12.04 -26.29 15.87
CA PRO A 314 -10.82 -26.95 16.38
C PRO A 314 -9.91 -27.38 15.22
N PHE A 315 -8.61 -27.36 15.44
CA PHE A 315 -7.57 -27.77 14.47
C PHE A 315 -7.60 -26.98 13.14
N SER A 316 -8.22 -25.80 13.12
CA SER A 316 -8.23 -24.93 11.95
C SER A 316 -7.13 -23.89 12.02
N LEU A 317 -6.24 -23.91 11.04
CA LEU A 317 -5.13 -22.98 10.91
C LEU A 317 -5.33 -22.09 9.70
N MET A 318 -4.85 -20.86 9.78
CA MET A 318 -4.85 -19.97 8.64
C MET A 318 -3.60 -19.10 8.55
N THR A 319 -3.35 -18.62 7.36
CA THR A 319 -2.47 -17.47 7.09
C THR A 319 -3.13 -16.54 6.07
N ALA A 320 -2.80 -15.26 6.12
CA ALA A 320 -3.31 -14.28 5.18
C ALA A 320 -2.22 -13.25 4.83
N SER A 321 -1.81 -13.23 3.56
CA SER A 321 -0.79 -12.29 3.08
C SER A 321 -0.77 -12.22 1.55
N ARG A 322 0.06 -11.35 0.99
CA ARG A 322 0.46 -11.50 -0.42
C ARG A 322 1.20 -12.84 -0.58
N LEU A 323 0.94 -13.56 -1.66
CA LEU A 323 1.70 -14.79 -1.98
C LEU A 323 3.00 -14.38 -2.68
N ALA A 324 3.99 -14.00 -1.88
CA ALA A 324 5.30 -13.52 -2.30
C ALA A 324 6.39 -14.25 -1.52
N THR A 325 7.57 -14.34 -2.10
CA THR A 325 8.70 -15.16 -1.60
C THR A 325 9.07 -14.81 -0.14
N GLU A 326 9.09 -13.51 0.20
CA GLU A 326 9.43 -13.03 1.55
C GLU A 326 8.43 -13.45 2.64
N LYS A 327 7.27 -14.00 2.26
CA LYS A 327 6.24 -14.50 3.19
C LYS A 327 6.46 -15.97 3.58
N ASN A 328 7.35 -16.68 2.91
CA ASN A 328 7.72 -18.08 3.19
C ASN A 328 6.49 -18.98 3.45
N ILE A 329 5.44 -18.85 2.60
CA ILE A 329 4.22 -19.66 2.74
C ILE A 329 4.51 -21.15 2.52
N ASP A 330 5.51 -21.46 1.69
CA ASP A 330 6.03 -22.81 1.49
C ASP A 330 6.56 -23.43 2.79
N HIS A 331 7.23 -22.64 3.66
CA HIS A 331 7.64 -23.13 4.99
C HIS A 331 6.43 -23.54 5.84
N LEU A 332 5.32 -22.79 5.77
CA LEU A 332 4.08 -23.15 6.47
C LEU A 332 3.50 -24.45 5.92
N ILE A 333 3.46 -24.62 4.59
CA ILE A 333 2.97 -25.86 3.97
C ILE A 333 3.85 -27.05 4.43
N HIS A 334 5.17 -26.94 4.36
CA HIS A 334 6.07 -27.99 4.82
C HIS A 334 5.87 -28.32 6.31
N ALA A 335 5.70 -27.31 7.15
CA ALA A 335 5.49 -27.50 8.59
C ALA A 335 4.14 -28.18 8.88
N ILE A 336 3.08 -27.76 8.19
CA ILE A 336 1.73 -28.36 8.33
C ILE A 336 1.72 -29.80 7.86
N VAL A 337 2.35 -30.12 6.73
CA VAL A 337 2.44 -31.51 6.23
C VAL A 337 3.11 -32.41 7.28
N LYS A 338 4.25 -31.98 7.84
CA LYS A 338 4.94 -32.74 8.90
C LYS A 338 4.11 -32.85 10.18
N ALA A 339 3.42 -31.79 10.58
CA ALA A 339 2.56 -31.81 11.76
C ALA A 339 1.31 -32.69 11.57
N HIS A 340 0.78 -32.76 10.35
CA HIS A 340 -0.38 -33.59 10.01
C HIS A 340 -0.10 -35.10 10.16
N ASP A 341 1.17 -35.55 10.03
CA ASP A 341 1.55 -36.93 10.34
C ASP A 341 1.33 -37.30 11.82
N HIS A 342 1.26 -36.31 12.71
CA HIS A 342 1.00 -36.46 14.14
C HIS A 342 -0.47 -36.14 14.50
N ILE A 343 -1.05 -35.14 13.82
CA ILE A 343 -2.38 -34.59 14.11
C ILE A 343 -3.18 -34.55 12.82
N ASP A 344 -3.89 -35.64 12.51
CA ASP A 344 -4.60 -35.88 11.24
C ASP A 344 -5.84 -34.96 11.03
N GLN A 345 -6.25 -34.22 12.07
CA GLN A 345 -7.38 -33.31 12.05
C GLN A 345 -7.03 -31.89 11.57
N LEU A 346 -5.75 -31.57 11.37
CA LEU A 346 -5.30 -30.24 10.95
C LEU A 346 -5.90 -29.86 9.59
N VAL A 347 -6.43 -28.63 9.50
CA VAL A 347 -6.87 -28.01 8.26
C VAL A 347 -6.21 -26.65 8.15
N PHE A 348 -5.57 -26.37 7.02
CA PHE A 348 -4.86 -25.11 6.81
C PHE A 348 -5.39 -24.37 5.58
N ASP A 349 -5.86 -23.16 5.79
CA ASP A 349 -6.38 -22.28 4.76
C ASP A 349 -5.43 -21.09 4.52
N ILE A 350 -5.04 -20.88 3.26
CA ILE A 350 -4.12 -19.84 2.81
C ILE A 350 -4.90 -18.79 2.04
N TYR A 351 -4.99 -17.58 2.59
CA TYR A 351 -5.66 -16.44 1.97
C TYR A 351 -4.67 -15.47 1.33
N GLY A 352 -4.97 -15.04 0.11
CA GLY A 352 -4.19 -14.06 -0.60
C GLY A 352 -4.00 -14.36 -2.09
N GLN A 353 -3.26 -13.47 -2.74
CA GLN A 353 -2.86 -13.59 -4.14
C GLN A 353 -1.41 -13.12 -4.30
N GLY A 354 -0.74 -13.58 -5.34
CA GLY A 354 0.64 -13.17 -5.66
C GLY A 354 1.35 -14.14 -6.60
N GLY A 355 2.60 -13.84 -6.89
CA GLY A 355 3.40 -14.58 -7.86
C GLY A 355 3.71 -16.02 -7.47
N GLU A 356 3.72 -16.33 -6.16
CA GLU A 356 4.02 -17.67 -5.65
C GLU A 356 2.83 -18.65 -5.75
N LYS A 357 1.65 -18.21 -6.21
CA LYS A 357 0.44 -19.05 -6.21
C LYS A 357 0.64 -20.40 -6.90
N ASP A 358 1.23 -20.41 -8.10
CA ASP A 358 1.39 -21.64 -8.88
C ASP A 358 2.42 -22.59 -8.24
N HIS A 359 3.50 -22.04 -7.69
CA HIS A 359 4.48 -22.78 -6.91
C HIS A 359 3.85 -23.44 -5.67
N LEU A 360 3.09 -22.70 -4.87
CA LEU A 360 2.41 -23.22 -3.68
C LEU A 360 1.37 -24.28 -4.03
N MET A 361 0.63 -24.08 -5.12
CA MET A 361 -0.32 -25.06 -5.62
C MET A 361 0.39 -26.36 -6.03
N GLN A 362 1.53 -26.26 -6.73
CA GLN A 362 2.33 -27.42 -7.09
C GLN A 362 2.84 -28.15 -5.83
N LEU A 363 3.35 -27.42 -4.84
CA LEU A 363 3.85 -28.00 -3.59
C LEU A 363 2.76 -28.77 -2.82
N ILE A 364 1.55 -28.23 -2.74
CA ILE A 364 0.39 -28.90 -2.12
C ILE A 364 0.05 -30.21 -2.87
N ASN A 365 0.09 -30.18 -4.21
CA ASN A 365 -0.16 -31.37 -5.04
C ASN A 365 0.92 -32.45 -4.83
N ASP A 366 2.18 -32.06 -4.78
CA ASP A 366 3.32 -32.97 -4.59
C ASP A 366 3.23 -33.73 -3.26
N TYR A 367 2.72 -33.07 -2.22
CA TYR A 367 2.42 -33.69 -0.93
C TYR A 367 1.07 -34.41 -0.86
N HIS A 368 0.26 -34.40 -1.92
CA HIS A 368 -1.11 -34.91 -1.92
C HIS A 368 -1.98 -34.31 -0.80
N ALA A 369 -1.69 -33.07 -0.40
CA ALA A 369 -2.26 -32.41 0.77
C ALA A 369 -3.54 -31.60 0.48
N ASN A 370 -4.11 -31.71 -0.72
CA ASN A 370 -5.29 -30.91 -1.18
C ASN A 370 -6.56 -31.11 -0.32
N HIS A 371 -6.60 -32.16 0.49
CA HIS A 371 -7.79 -32.46 1.31
C HIS A 371 -7.76 -31.73 2.67
N TYR A 372 -6.60 -31.14 3.06
CA TYR A 372 -6.48 -30.38 4.30
C TYR A 372 -5.69 -29.06 4.16
N ILE A 373 -5.06 -28.76 3.01
CA ILE A 373 -4.42 -27.47 2.73
C ILE A 373 -5.08 -26.81 1.51
N HIS A 374 -5.60 -25.59 1.68
CA HIS A 374 -6.40 -24.93 0.65
C HIS A 374 -5.92 -23.50 0.34
N LEU A 375 -5.69 -23.19 -0.94
CA LEU A 375 -5.53 -21.83 -1.42
C LEU A 375 -6.90 -21.18 -1.64
N LYS A 376 -7.29 -20.25 -0.75
CA LYS A 376 -8.63 -19.62 -0.74
C LYS A 376 -8.71 -18.38 -1.64
N GLY A 377 -7.56 -17.90 -2.16
CA GLY A 377 -7.50 -16.68 -2.94
C GLY A 377 -7.71 -15.41 -2.12
N HIS A 378 -7.86 -14.29 -2.81
CA HIS A 378 -8.13 -13.00 -2.16
C HIS A 378 -9.61 -12.89 -1.81
N GLN A 379 -9.91 -12.58 -0.56
CA GLN A 379 -11.26 -12.42 -0.02
C GLN A 379 -11.29 -11.30 1.02
N ASN A 380 -12.48 -10.78 1.30
CA ASN A 380 -12.69 -9.96 2.49
C ASN A 380 -12.63 -10.87 3.74
N LEU A 381 -11.68 -10.59 4.61
CA LEU A 381 -11.40 -11.41 5.79
C LEU A 381 -12.05 -10.87 7.08
N ASP A 382 -12.83 -9.82 6.99
CA ASP A 382 -13.37 -9.08 8.14
C ASP A 382 -14.07 -9.98 9.18
N GLU A 383 -14.80 -11.01 8.72
CA GLU A 383 -15.50 -11.95 9.59
C GLU A 383 -14.89 -13.37 9.55
N VAL A 384 -13.73 -13.54 8.93
CA VAL A 384 -13.13 -14.86 8.67
C VAL A 384 -12.25 -15.31 9.83
N PHE A 385 -11.36 -14.48 10.33
CA PHE A 385 -10.37 -14.82 11.36
C PHE A 385 -11.00 -15.44 12.62
N LYS A 386 -12.14 -14.95 13.08
CA LYS A 386 -12.82 -15.43 14.30
C LYS A 386 -13.26 -16.90 14.27
N ASN A 387 -13.23 -17.53 13.10
CA ASN A 387 -13.59 -18.93 12.90
C ASN A 387 -12.40 -19.87 12.99
N TYR A 388 -11.16 -19.33 13.09
CA TYR A 388 -9.93 -20.09 13.13
C TYR A 388 -9.35 -20.14 14.53
N ASP A 389 -8.73 -21.28 14.81
CA ASP A 389 -8.08 -21.57 16.08
C ASP A 389 -6.68 -20.92 16.13
N LEU A 390 -5.89 -21.10 15.06
CA LEU A 390 -4.50 -20.67 14.98
C LEU A 390 -4.21 -19.85 13.73
N TYR A 391 -3.54 -18.70 13.92
CA TYR A 391 -2.98 -17.91 12.82
C TYR A 391 -1.47 -18.12 12.73
N MET A 392 -0.95 -18.30 11.52
CA MET A 392 0.48 -18.56 11.28
C MET A 392 1.13 -17.48 10.44
N SER A 393 2.35 -17.06 10.82
CA SER A 393 3.17 -16.08 10.11
C SER A 393 4.61 -16.55 9.94
N ALA A 394 5.00 -16.87 8.72
CA ALA A 394 6.39 -17.24 8.38
C ALA A 394 7.14 -16.13 7.62
N SER A 395 6.67 -14.88 7.66
CA SER A 395 7.36 -13.76 7.05
C SER A 395 8.80 -13.66 7.57
N GLY A 396 9.77 -13.46 6.65
CA GLY A 396 11.17 -13.22 7.03
C GLY A 396 11.41 -11.81 7.62
N SER A 397 10.48 -10.88 7.39
CA SER A 397 10.41 -9.54 7.98
C SER A 397 8.96 -9.07 7.96
N GLU A 398 8.52 -8.37 9.00
CA GLU A 398 7.17 -7.84 9.11
C GLU A 398 7.15 -6.50 9.85
N GLY A 399 6.96 -5.39 9.13
CA GLY A 399 6.98 -4.05 9.70
C GLY A 399 5.96 -3.86 10.83
N PHE A 400 4.68 -4.10 10.54
CA PHE A 400 3.60 -4.07 11.54
C PHE A 400 2.76 -5.35 11.52
N GLY A 401 2.25 -5.75 10.35
CA GLY A 401 1.41 -6.92 10.20
C GLY A 401 -0.07 -6.63 10.48
N LEU A 402 -0.76 -5.98 9.57
CA LEU A 402 -2.20 -5.72 9.70
C LEU A 402 -2.99 -7.02 9.91
N THR A 403 -2.62 -8.10 9.23
CA THR A 403 -3.27 -9.41 9.40
C THR A 403 -2.97 -10.06 10.74
N LEU A 404 -1.79 -9.79 11.34
CA LEU A 404 -1.51 -10.18 12.73
C LEU A 404 -2.42 -9.42 13.70
N LEU A 405 -2.61 -8.12 13.49
CA LEU A 405 -3.55 -7.30 14.26
C LEU A 405 -4.98 -7.84 14.16
N GLU A 406 -5.44 -8.18 12.96
CA GLU A 406 -6.78 -8.76 12.71
C GLU A 406 -6.92 -10.13 13.39
N ALA A 407 -5.87 -10.95 13.37
CA ALA A 407 -5.83 -12.24 14.04
C ALA A 407 -5.96 -12.11 15.56
N VAL A 408 -5.18 -11.22 16.21
CA VAL A 408 -5.32 -10.99 17.68
C VAL A 408 -6.65 -10.35 18.03
N GLY A 409 -7.17 -9.45 17.19
CA GLY A 409 -8.49 -8.84 17.34
C GLY A 409 -9.65 -9.82 17.23
N SER A 410 -9.41 -10.94 16.58
CA SER A 410 -10.34 -12.06 16.44
C SER A 410 -10.05 -13.19 17.42
N GLY A 411 -9.05 -13.03 18.29
CA GLY A 411 -8.69 -13.98 19.34
C GLY A 411 -8.04 -15.27 18.80
N CYS A 412 -7.39 -15.26 17.63
CA CYS A 412 -6.60 -16.42 17.21
C CYS A 412 -5.39 -16.59 18.15
N ALA A 413 -5.00 -17.84 18.45
CA ALA A 413 -3.64 -18.11 18.89
C ALA A 413 -2.66 -17.84 17.72
N LEU A 414 -1.40 -17.53 17.99
CA LEU A 414 -0.43 -17.19 16.95
C LEU A 414 0.85 -18.03 17.04
N ILE A 415 1.32 -18.50 15.88
CA ILE A 415 2.67 -19.07 15.75
C ILE A 415 3.38 -18.37 14.60
N GLY A 416 4.62 -17.94 14.82
CA GLY A 416 5.39 -17.32 13.74
C GLY A 416 6.87 -17.22 14.04
N TYR A 417 7.63 -16.81 13.02
CA TYR A 417 9.06 -16.57 13.15
C TYR A 417 9.36 -15.39 14.06
N ASP A 418 10.42 -15.51 14.87
CA ASP A 418 10.93 -14.42 15.71
C ASP A 418 11.68 -13.41 14.85
N VAL A 419 10.90 -12.60 14.16
CA VAL A 419 11.41 -11.51 13.30
C VAL A 419 10.84 -10.17 13.74
N PRO A 420 11.62 -9.08 13.63
CA PRO A 420 11.11 -7.74 13.88
C PRO A 420 10.14 -7.33 12.75
N TYR A 421 9.13 -6.51 12.99
CA TYR A 421 8.74 -5.95 14.29
C TYR A 421 7.34 -6.46 14.66
N GLY A 422 6.51 -6.80 13.63
CA GLY A 422 5.12 -7.21 13.78
C GLY A 422 4.96 -8.51 14.55
N ASN A 423 5.69 -9.57 14.16
CA ASN A 423 5.63 -10.85 14.86
C ASN A 423 5.98 -10.68 16.33
N GLN A 424 7.08 -10.01 16.67
CA GLN A 424 7.48 -9.72 18.05
C GLN A 424 6.50 -8.81 18.81
N THR A 425 5.66 -8.06 18.09
CA THR A 425 4.63 -7.20 18.70
C THR A 425 3.36 -7.98 19.04
N PHE A 426 2.93 -8.86 18.15
CA PHE A 426 1.63 -9.52 18.25
C PHE A 426 1.69 -10.96 18.76
N ILE A 427 2.86 -11.61 18.75
CA ILE A 427 3.06 -12.95 19.31
C ILE A 427 3.81 -12.83 20.63
N LYS A 428 3.11 -13.02 21.73
CA LYS A 428 3.61 -12.91 23.11
C LYS A 428 3.11 -14.07 23.95
N ASN A 429 2.24 -13.77 24.91
CA ASN A 429 1.61 -14.77 25.78
C ASN A 429 0.41 -15.48 25.13
N ASN A 430 0.24 -15.32 23.84
CA ASN A 430 -0.87 -15.81 23.03
C ASN A 430 -0.42 -16.79 21.94
N GLY A 431 0.78 -17.36 22.09
CA GLY A 431 1.31 -18.30 21.10
C GLY A 431 2.82 -18.49 21.21
N TYR A 432 3.45 -18.86 20.11
CA TYR A 432 4.87 -19.17 20.06
C TYR A 432 5.61 -18.40 18.97
N LEU A 433 6.67 -17.68 19.35
CA LEU A 433 7.72 -17.21 18.46
C LEU A 433 8.77 -18.32 18.33
N VAL A 434 9.18 -18.62 17.11
CA VAL A 434 10.22 -19.62 16.82
C VAL A 434 11.36 -18.99 16.03
N ASP A 435 12.58 -19.44 16.27
CA ASP A 435 13.77 -18.89 15.61
C ASP A 435 13.67 -19.04 14.09
N TYR A 436 14.11 -18.01 13.38
CA TYR A 436 14.20 -17.98 11.93
C TYR A 436 15.66 -17.91 11.47
N ASN A 437 16.06 -18.87 10.65
CA ASN A 437 17.36 -18.87 10.00
C ASN A 437 17.17 -18.80 8.47
N PRO A 438 17.45 -17.66 7.82
CA PRO A 438 17.28 -17.52 6.37
C PRO A 438 18.22 -18.44 5.56
N PHE A 439 19.29 -18.96 6.18
CA PHE A 439 20.26 -19.86 5.55
C PHE A 439 19.97 -21.35 5.82
N ASP A 440 19.03 -21.66 6.71
CA ASP A 440 18.61 -23.04 7.03
C ASP A 440 17.09 -23.10 7.17
N SER A 441 16.42 -23.20 6.03
CA SER A 441 14.97 -23.33 5.96
C SER A 441 14.46 -24.61 6.65
N GLN A 442 15.22 -25.71 6.59
CA GLN A 442 14.79 -26.97 7.21
C GLN A 442 14.77 -26.90 8.74
N ALA A 443 15.75 -26.23 9.34
CA ALA A 443 15.75 -25.98 10.78
C ALA A 443 14.54 -25.10 11.16
N SER A 444 14.32 -24.01 10.44
CA SER A 444 13.19 -23.09 10.66
C SER A 444 11.83 -23.78 10.52
N ILE A 445 11.64 -24.61 9.48
CA ILE A 445 10.44 -25.42 9.26
C ILE A 445 10.22 -26.40 10.41
N SER A 446 11.29 -27.05 10.89
CA SER A 446 11.19 -28.01 11.99
C SER A 446 10.75 -27.34 13.29
N LEU A 447 11.19 -26.11 13.55
CA LEU A 447 10.74 -25.33 14.71
C LEU A 447 9.27 -24.96 14.60
N LEU A 448 8.78 -24.54 13.42
CA LEU A 448 7.34 -24.31 13.19
C LEU A 448 6.52 -25.60 13.40
N THR A 449 6.98 -26.72 12.85
CA THR A 449 6.34 -28.03 13.04
C THR A 449 6.19 -28.37 14.52
N ASN A 450 7.28 -28.27 15.28
CA ASN A 450 7.28 -28.57 16.72
C ASN A 450 6.36 -27.60 17.50
N ALA A 451 6.30 -26.34 17.11
CA ALA A 451 5.42 -25.35 17.75
C ALA A 451 3.93 -25.67 17.49
N ILE A 452 3.58 -26.14 16.30
CA ILE A 452 2.22 -26.61 15.97
C ILE A 452 1.85 -27.84 16.81
N ILE A 453 2.71 -28.86 16.84
CA ILE A 453 2.47 -30.07 17.63
C ILE A 453 2.33 -29.71 19.12
N ARG A 454 3.24 -28.90 19.63
CA ARG A 454 3.20 -28.42 21.00
C ARG A 454 1.90 -27.71 21.35
N TYR A 455 1.39 -26.87 20.44
CA TYR A 455 0.13 -26.15 20.66
C TYR A 455 -1.06 -27.08 20.85
N TYR A 456 -1.12 -28.20 20.14
CA TYR A 456 -2.24 -29.13 20.24
C TYR A 456 -2.08 -30.26 21.25
N GLU A 457 -0.85 -30.61 21.61
CA GLU A 457 -0.56 -31.76 22.48
C GLU A 457 -0.20 -31.38 23.92
N GLU A 458 0.28 -30.16 24.17
CA GLU A 458 0.67 -29.73 25.52
C GLU A 458 -0.39 -28.78 26.12
N ASP A 459 -0.50 -28.79 27.45
CA ASP A 459 -1.28 -27.79 28.17
C ASP A 459 -0.66 -26.41 28.02
N HIS A 460 -1.46 -25.42 27.67
CA HIS A 460 -1.06 -24.01 27.55
C HIS A 460 -2.11 -23.07 28.17
N PRO A 461 -1.74 -21.83 28.54
CA PRO A 461 -2.68 -20.81 28.95
C PRO A 461 -3.71 -20.54 27.85
N ASP A 462 -4.81 -19.88 28.18
CA ASP A 462 -5.81 -19.46 27.18
C ASP A 462 -5.20 -18.40 26.24
N PHE A 463 -4.59 -18.86 25.15
CA PHE A 463 -3.96 -18.01 24.14
C PHE A 463 -4.99 -17.16 23.40
N HIS A 464 -6.22 -17.61 23.31
CA HIS A 464 -7.30 -16.87 22.66
C HIS A 464 -7.69 -15.63 23.47
N GLU A 465 -7.86 -15.78 24.80
CA GLU A 465 -8.15 -14.62 25.64
C GLU A 465 -6.93 -13.70 25.76
N ALA A 466 -5.71 -14.25 25.78
CA ALA A 466 -4.49 -13.45 25.72
C ALA A 466 -4.38 -12.59 24.46
N SER A 467 -4.82 -13.10 23.30
CA SER A 467 -4.93 -12.33 22.06
C SER A 467 -5.92 -11.18 22.19
N TYR A 468 -7.11 -11.41 22.74
CA TYR A 468 -8.08 -10.34 22.97
C TYR A 468 -7.56 -9.27 23.93
N GLU A 469 -6.87 -9.66 25.01
CA GLU A 469 -6.28 -8.68 25.94
C GLU A 469 -5.22 -7.81 25.22
N LEU A 470 -4.35 -8.42 24.43
CA LEU A 470 -3.36 -7.69 23.64
C LEU A 470 -4.04 -6.72 22.63
N ALA A 471 -5.10 -7.18 21.99
CA ALA A 471 -5.80 -6.42 20.95
C ALA A 471 -6.49 -5.15 21.46
N LYS A 472 -6.85 -5.07 22.75
CA LYS A 472 -7.50 -3.89 23.36
C LYS A 472 -6.70 -2.60 23.17
N ALA A 473 -5.37 -2.69 23.19
CA ALA A 473 -4.48 -1.54 23.00
C ALA A 473 -4.50 -0.96 21.57
N TYR A 474 -5.14 -1.68 20.63
CA TYR A 474 -5.22 -1.33 19.21
C TYR A 474 -6.65 -0.99 18.75
N LEU A 475 -7.58 -0.81 19.68
CA LEU A 475 -8.92 -0.33 19.33
C LEU A 475 -8.87 1.08 18.75
N ASP A 476 -9.82 1.40 17.87
CA ASP A 476 -9.91 2.70 17.18
C ASP A 476 -9.77 3.87 18.17
N GLU A 477 -10.45 3.80 19.31
CA GLU A 477 -10.39 4.85 20.35
C GLU A 477 -9.01 5.02 20.99
N GLU A 478 -8.25 3.93 21.18
CA GLU A 478 -6.90 3.99 21.74
C GLU A 478 -5.90 4.57 20.72
N ILE A 479 -6.06 4.24 19.46
CA ILE A 479 -5.23 4.82 18.40
C ILE A 479 -5.59 6.29 18.17
N ALA A 480 -6.87 6.65 18.23
CA ALA A 480 -7.31 8.05 18.18
C ALA A 480 -6.71 8.91 19.28
N LYS A 481 -6.64 8.38 20.52
CA LYS A 481 -5.96 9.08 21.64
C LYS A 481 -4.48 9.36 21.36
N LYS A 482 -3.77 8.40 20.76
CA LYS A 482 -2.35 8.59 20.39
C LYS A 482 -2.18 9.68 19.34
N TRP A 483 -3.01 9.69 18.31
CA TRP A 483 -3.02 10.75 17.29
C TRP A 483 -3.38 12.11 17.89
N LYS A 484 -4.40 12.17 18.77
CA LYS A 484 -4.78 13.40 19.44
C LYS A 484 -3.63 13.98 20.27
N ASN A 485 -2.97 13.15 21.09
CA ASN A 485 -1.83 13.57 21.90
C ASN A 485 -0.68 14.09 21.02
N LEU A 486 -0.31 13.37 19.95
CA LEU A 486 0.72 13.85 19.03
C LEU A 486 0.39 15.23 18.47
N LEU A 487 -0.85 15.44 18.04
CA LEU A 487 -1.26 16.71 17.43
C LEU A 487 -1.37 17.86 18.44
N GLU A 488 -1.78 17.56 19.67
CA GLU A 488 -1.79 18.54 20.78
C GLU A 488 -0.37 18.91 21.21
N ASP A 489 0.57 17.96 21.25
CA ASP A 489 1.98 18.21 21.58
C ASP A 489 2.70 19.00 20.47
N GLN A 490 2.17 18.97 19.26
CA GLN A 490 2.69 19.75 18.12
C GLN A 490 2.06 21.14 17.98
N LEU A 491 1.06 21.48 18.74
CA LEU A 491 0.44 22.82 18.81
C LEU A 491 1.19 23.72 19.79
#